data_54f59f83bc0140554e5d2903bd7ac14b
#
_entry.id   54f59f83bc0140554e5d2903bd7ac14b
#
_cell.length_a   1.000
_cell.length_b   1.000
_cell.length_c   1.000
_cell.angle_alpha   90.00
_cell.angle_beta   90.00
_cell.angle_gamma   90.00
#
_symmetry.space_group_name_H-M   'P 1'
#
loop_
_entity.id
_entity.type
_entity.pdbx_description
1 polymer ?
#
loop_
_entity_poly.entity_id
_entity_poly.type
_entity_poly.pdbx_seq_one_letter_code
_entity_poly.pdbx_strand_id
1 'polypeptide(L)'
;ETALRDDVTIIRADALSISNTPTQSTQHTGVVTNNNSADVPKVLKQRFVLEEKIGSGGMGTVFRSKDLRKVEARDSQPYVAVKVLNNDFRQHPEAFIALEREASKSQTLRHPNIVSIFDFDKDANAPFITMELLEGEELVDTLRQYPNGLPHEMAWQFIDGMVSGLDHAHT
;
A
#
# COMPACT_ATOMS: atom_id res chain seq x y z
N GLU A 1 -20.33 5.20 18.54
CA GLU A 1 -18.92 4.99 18.97
C GLU A 1 -18.44 3.64 18.43
N THR A 2 -18.17 3.59 17.15
CA THR A 2 -17.66 2.37 16.50
C THR A 2 -16.29 2.70 15.94
N ALA A 3 -15.29 2.11 16.55
CA ALA A 3 -13.88 2.30 16.30
C ALA A 3 -13.54 1.99 14.84
N LEU A 4 -12.92 2.96 14.18
CA LEU A 4 -12.10 2.79 12.97
C LEU A 4 -10.86 1.96 13.34
N ARG A 5 -10.94 0.66 13.15
CA ARG A 5 -9.81 -0.27 13.29
C ARG A 5 -9.72 -1.12 12.04
N ASP A 6 -9.14 -0.56 10.99
CA ASP A 6 -8.59 -1.33 9.87
C ASP A 6 -7.59 -0.47 9.07
N ASP A 7 -6.77 0.33 9.77
CA ASP A 7 -5.59 0.92 9.15
C ASP A 7 -4.47 -0.12 9.15
N VAL A 8 -4.32 -0.79 8.01
CA VAL A 8 -3.15 -1.64 7.77
C VAL A 8 -1.95 -0.70 7.59
N THR A 9 -1.25 -0.43 8.69
CA THR A 9 0.07 0.19 8.64
C THR A 9 1.03 -0.85 8.07
N ILE A 10 1.41 -0.70 6.80
CA ILE A 10 2.41 -1.58 6.18
C ILE A 10 3.77 -1.15 6.70
N ILE A 11 4.37 -1.98 7.55
CA ILE A 11 5.71 -1.78 8.08
C ILE A 11 6.69 -2.54 7.21
N ARG A 12 7.69 -1.85 6.67
CA ARG A 12 8.74 -2.44 5.84
C ARG A 12 9.79 -3.13 6.71
N ALA A 13 10.04 -4.43 6.49
CA ALA A 13 11.26 -5.08 6.96
C ALA A 13 12.31 -4.98 5.84
N ASP A 14 13.48 -4.40 6.12
CA ASP A 14 14.57 -4.30 5.14
C ASP A 14 15.03 -5.69 4.70
N ALA A 15 15.29 -5.78 3.40
CA ALA A 15 15.53 -6.98 2.62
C ALA A 15 16.39 -8.03 3.32
N LEU A 16 15.74 -9.11 3.74
CA LEU A 16 16.42 -10.38 3.97
C LEU A 16 16.88 -10.92 2.61
N SER A 17 18.20 -10.86 2.35
CA SER A 17 18.81 -11.55 1.22
C SER A 17 18.72 -13.05 1.45
N ILE A 18 17.56 -13.62 1.13
CA ILE A 18 17.39 -15.07 1.04
C ILE A 18 17.42 -15.40 -0.44
N SER A 19 18.49 -16.08 -0.86
CA SER A 19 18.61 -16.69 -2.19
C SER A 19 17.56 -17.79 -2.32
N ASN A 20 16.43 -17.50 -2.96
CA ASN A 20 15.42 -18.50 -3.28
C ASN A 20 15.53 -18.94 -4.73
N THR A 21 15.80 -20.22 -4.91
CA THR A 21 15.63 -20.98 -6.15
C THR A 21 14.15 -21.03 -6.50
N PRO A 22 13.73 -20.78 -7.76
CA PRO A 22 12.33 -20.71 -8.13
C PRO A 22 11.67 -22.08 -8.15
N THR A 23 10.66 -22.28 -7.36
CA THR A 23 9.75 -23.42 -7.48
C THR A 23 8.48 -22.99 -8.24
N GLN A 24 8.15 -23.80 -9.22
CA GLN A 24 7.12 -23.60 -10.26
C GLN A 24 5.72 -23.30 -9.71
N SER A 25 5.08 -22.35 -10.35
CA SER A 25 3.69 -21.95 -10.20
C SER A 25 2.70 -23.05 -10.57
N THR A 26 1.78 -23.35 -9.65
CA THR A 26 0.56 -24.11 -9.95
C THR A 26 -0.59 -23.12 -10.13
N GLN A 27 -1.20 -23.14 -11.33
CA GLN A 27 -2.38 -22.35 -11.68
C GLN A 27 -3.59 -22.84 -10.87
N HIS A 28 -4.25 -21.92 -10.17
CA HIS A 28 -5.63 -22.11 -9.75
C HIS A 28 -6.52 -21.04 -10.40
N THR A 29 -7.23 -21.51 -11.42
CA THR A 29 -8.36 -20.83 -12.05
C THR A 29 -9.53 -20.85 -11.05
N GLY A 30 -9.82 -19.70 -10.46
CA GLY A 30 -11.03 -19.46 -9.68
C GLY A 30 -11.64 -18.12 -10.11
N VAL A 31 -12.55 -18.16 -11.09
CA VAL A 31 -13.36 -17.00 -11.48
C VAL A 31 -14.34 -16.71 -10.36
N VAL A 32 -14.08 -15.67 -9.59
CA VAL A 32 -15.10 -15.03 -8.75
C VAL A 32 -15.31 -13.62 -9.29
N THR A 33 -16.34 -13.51 -10.13
CA THR A 33 -16.88 -12.23 -10.59
C THR A 33 -17.58 -11.53 -9.43
N ASN A 34 -16.92 -10.63 -8.75
CA ASN A 34 -17.57 -9.61 -7.93
C ASN A 34 -17.57 -8.28 -8.68
N ASN A 35 -18.73 -7.97 -9.27
CA ASN A 35 -19.05 -6.75 -9.96
C ASN A 35 -19.11 -5.56 -8.99
N ASN A 36 -17.98 -4.93 -8.68
CA ASN A 36 -17.89 -3.57 -8.15
C ASN A 36 -16.69 -2.81 -8.73
N SER A 37 -16.25 -3.18 -9.94
CA SER A 37 -15.16 -2.51 -10.67
C SER A 37 -15.64 -1.41 -11.62
N ALA A 38 -16.90 -1.00 -11.53
CA ALA A 38 -17.44 0.07 -12.34
C ALA A 38 -17.10 1.41 -11.70
N ASP A 39 -16.04 2.05 -12.15
CA ASP A 39 -15.73 3.49 -12.05
C ASP A 39 -14.36 3.89 -11.48
N VAL A 40 -13.37 3.02 -11.48
CA VAL A 40 -12.00 3.47 -11.22
C VAL A 40 -11.38 3.87 -12.57
N PRO A 41 -11.04 5.16 -12.79
CA PRO A 41 -10.40 5.60 -14.02
C PRO A 41 -9.11 4.83 -14.24
N LYS A 42 -8.87 4.37 -15.46
CA LYS A 42 -7.65 3.65 -15.82
C LYS A 42 -6.39 4.53 -15.70
N VAL A 43 -6.57 5.84 -15.78
CA VAL A 43 -5.50 6.85 -15.63
C VAL A 43 -6.00 7.97 -14.73
N LEU A 44 -5.24 8.30 -13.69
CA LEU A 44 -5.53 9.40 -12.78
C LEU A 44 -4.62 10.60 -13.10
N LYS A 45 -5.21 11.82 -13.12
CA LYS A 45 -4.51 13.10 -13.36
C LYS A 45 -3.66 13.09 -14.63
N GLN A 46 -3.98 12.29 -15.63
CA GLN A 46 -3.16 12.11 -16.84
C GLN A 46 -1.70 11.73 -16.51
N ARG A 47 -1.46 11.20 -15.32
CA ARG A 47 -0.13 10.91 -14.78
C ARG A 47 0.03 9.48 -14.30
N PHE A 48 -0.95 8.96 -13.55
CA PHE A 48 -0.83 7.64 -12.92
C PHE A 48 -1.66 6.62 -13.71
N VAL A 49 -0.99 5.71 -14.40
CA VAL A 49 -1.64 4.59 -15.11
C VAL A 49 -1.83 3.45 -14.14
N LEU A 50 -3.06 3.13 -13.80
CA LEU A 50 -3.40 2.01 -12.90
C LEU A 50 -3.27 0.70 -13.69
N GLU A 51 -2.31 -0.15 -13.33
CA GLU A 51 -2.01 -1.39 -14.07
C GLU A 51 -2.58 -2.64 -13.37
N GLU A 52 -2.21 -2.86 -12.13
CA GLU A 52 -2.54 -4.08 -11.39
C GLU A 52 -3.12 -3.75 -10.03
N LYS A 53 -4.20 -4.44 -9.64
CA LYS A 53 -4.75 -4.37 -8.29
C LYS A 53 -3.90 -5.24 -7.37
N ILE A 54 -3.23 -4.61 -6.38
CA ILE A 54 -2.36 -5.28 -5.42
C ILE A 54 -2.98 -5.42 -4.03
N GLY A 55 -4.08 -4.71 -3.75
CA GLY A 55 -4.77 -4.84 -2.48
C GLY A 55 -6.15 -4.20 -2.48
N SER A 56 -6.99 -4.56 -1.52
CA SER A 56 -8.29 -3.90 -1.28
C SER A 56 -8.70 -4.05 0.18
N GLY A 57 -9.34 -3.02 0.72
CA GLY A 57 -9.86 -2.99 2.08
C GLY A 57 -11.06 -2.05 2.21
N GLY A 58 -11.51 -1.83 3.44
CA GLY A 58 -12.68 -0.99 3.73
C GLY A 58 -12.56 0.45 3.21
N MET A 59 -11.36 1.00 3.18
CA MET A 59 -11.12 2.38 2.71
C MET A 59 -10.94 2.52 1.20
N GLY A 60 -10.65 1.45 0.46
CA GLY A 60 -10.41 1.56 -0.97
C GLY A 60 -9.59 0.42 -1.57
N THR A 61 -9.12 0.66 -2.77
CA THR A 61 -8.33 -0.34 -3.54
C THR A 61 -6.97 0.23 -3.87
N VAL A 62 -5.93 -0.59 -3.68
CA VAL A 62 -4.53 -0.24 -3.98
C VAL A 62 -4.14 -0.86 -5.32
N PHE A 63 -3.52 -0.04 -6.15
CA PHE A 63 -3.03 -0.43 -7.47
C PHE A 63 -1.52 -0.20 -7.57
N ARG A 64 -0.83 -1.15 -8.19
CA ARG A 64 0.48 -0.90 -8.77
C ARG A 64 0.28 0.01 -9.98
N SER A 65 0.93 1.15 -10.00
CA SER A 65 0.67 2.21 -10.97
C SER A 65 1.97 2.76 -11.53
N LYS A 66 1.95 3.07 -12.82
CA LYS A 66 3.07 3.72 -13.50
C LYS A 66 2.93 5.23 -13.43
N ASP A 67 3.92 5.94 -12.90
CA ASP A 67 4.00 7.40 -12.93
C ASP A 67 4.65 7.87 -14.23
N LEU A 68 3.86 8.48 -15.11
CA LEU A 68 4.33 8.95 -16.41
C LEU A 68 5.41 10.03 -16.30
N ARG A 69 5.41 10.85 -15.25
CA ARG A 69 6.49 11.84 -15.02
C ARG A 69 7.82 11.17 -14.71
N LYS A 70 7.81 10.08 -13.95
CA LYS A 70 9.00 9.28 -13.71
C LYS A 70 9.50 8.61 -15.00
N VAL A 71 8.56 8.14 -15.85
CA VAL A 71 8.91 7.59 -17.16
C VAL A 71 9.57 8.65 -18.05
N GLU A 72 9.00 9.86 -18.13
CA GLU A 72 9.56 10.98 -18.88
C GLU A 72 10.95 11.38 -18.36
N ALA A 73 11.14 11.34 -17.04
CA ALA A 73 12.42 11.59 -16.38
C ALA A 73 13.42 10.43 -16.53
N ARG A 74 13.04 9.32 -17.17
CA ARG A 74 13.83 8.09 -17.28
C ARG A 74 14.27 7.51 -15.93
N ASP A 75 13.41 7.65 -14.91
CA ASP A 75 13.63 7.03 -13.61
C ASP A 75 13.63 5.50 -13.77
N SER A 76 14.60 4.83 -13.17
CA SER A 76 14.70 3.35 -13.17
C SER A 76 13.54 2.69 -12.42
N GLN A 77 12.88 3.43 -11.53
CA GLN A 77 11.76 2.98 -10.69
C GLN A 77 10.50 3.82 -10.98
N PRO A 78 9.84 3.65 -12.15
CA PRO A 78 8.70 4.49 -12.54
C PRO A 78 7.39 4.09 -11.86
N TYR A 79 7.42 3.13 -10.96
CA TYR A 79 6.23 2.60 -10.29
C TYR A 79 6.00 3.21 -8.92
N VAL A 80 4.72 3.34 -8.58
CA VAL A 80 4.21 3.79 -7.28
C VAL A 80 2.98 2.96 -6.91
N ALA A 81 2.63 2.90 -5.63
CA ALA A 81 1.34 2.42 -5.22
C ALA A 81 0.33 3.57 -5.22
N VAL A 82 -0.86 3.35 -5.76
CA VAL A 82 -1.97 4.30 -5.76
C VAL A 82 -3.16 3.66 -5.07
N LYS A 83 -3.56 4.21 -3.92
CA LYS A 83 -4.77 3.80 -3.19
C LYS A 83 -5.92 4.70 -3.63
N VAL A 84 -6.87 4.15 -4.40
CA VAL A 84 -8.11 4.84 -4.77
C VAL A 84 -9.13 4.60 -3.68
N LEU A 85 -9.64 5.69 -3.09
CA LEU A 85 -10.56 5.61 -1.97
C LEU A 85 -11.99 5.30 -2.45
N ASN A 86 -12.76 4.62 -1.61
CA ASN A 86 -14.11 4.19 -1.91
C ASN A 86 -15.12 5.35 -1.97
N ASN A 87 -16.39 5.04 -2.29
CA ASN A 87 -17.44 6.04 -2.46
C ASN A 87 -17.82 6.76 -1.16
N ASP A 88 -17.55 6.17 0.01
CA ASP A 88 -17.88 6.79 1.29
C ASP A 88 -17.14 8.11 1.48
N PHE A 89 -15.86 8.15 1.07
CA PHE A 89 -15.07 9.39 1.07
C PHE A 89 -15.54 10.41 0.03
N ARG A 90 -16.19 9.96 -1.06
CA ARG A 90 -16.76 10.85 -2.08
C ARG A 90 -18.00 11.58 -1.57
N GLN A 91 -18.77 10.95 -0.69
CA GLN A 91 -20.04 11.47 -0.17
C GLN A 91 -19.87 12.37 1.07
N HIS A 92 -18.72 12.31 1.75
CA HIS A 92 -18.44 13.05 2.97
C HIS A 92 -17.24 13.99 2.80
N PRO A 93 -17.45 15.24 2.35
CA PRO A 93 -16.36 16.21 2.12
C PRO A 93 -15.50 16.47 3.37
N GLU A 94 -16.07 16.42 4.56
CA GLU A 94 -15.35 16.61 5.83
C GLU A 94 -14.41 15.42 6.13
N ALA A 95 -14.82 14.19 5.82
CA ALA A 95 -13.95 13.03 5.94
C ALA A 95 -12.76 13.11 4.98
N PHE A 96 -12.97 13.64 3.77
CA PHE A 96 -11.92 13.92 2.81
C PHE A 96 -10.90 14.93 3.38
N ILE A 97 -11.36 16.06 3.93
CA ILE A 97 -10.48 17.09 4.51
C ILE A 97 -9.72 16.55 5.73
N ALA A 98 -10.36 15.76 6.57
CA ALA A 98 -9.71 15.12 7.71
C ALA A 98 -8.61 14.17 7.26
N LEU A 99 -8.88 13.34 6.25
CA LEU A 99 -7.91 12.41 5.67
C LEU A 99 -6.74 13.15 5.00
N GLU A 100 -6.99 14.24 4.28
CA GLU A 100 -5.95 15.09 3.68
C GLU A 100 -5.01 15.66 4.74
N ARG A 101 -5.55 16.12 5.88
CA ARG A 101 -4.74 16.60 7.00
C ARG A 101 -3.89 15.50 7.63
N GLU A 102 -4.44 14.31 7.81
CA GLU A 102 -3.69 13.17 8.34
C GLU A 102 -2.63 12.69 7.36
N ALA A 103 -2.94 12.61 6.06
CA ALA A 103 -1.98 12.29 5.02
C ALA A 103 -0.83 13.31 4.96
N SER A 104 -1.13 14.61 5.11
CA SER A 104 -0.10 15.66 5.18
C SER A 104 0.85 15.50 6.36
N LYS A 105 0.36 15.06 7.53
CA LYS A 105 1.23 14.72 8.66
C LYS A 105 2.08 13.50 8.34
N SER A 106 1.48 12.48 7.73
CA SER A 106 2.19 11.25 7.36
C SER A 106 3.29 11.46 6.31
N GLN A 107 3.19 12.52 5.47
CA GLN A 107 4.24 12.89 4.51
C GLN A 107 5.56 13.33 5.20
N THR A 108 5.50 13.77 6.46
CA THR A 108 6.69 14.15 7.24
C THR A 108 7.38 12.96 7.87
N LEU A 109 6.68 11.83 8.01
CA LEU A 109 7.21 10.60 8.59
C LEU A 109 8.07 9.86 7.55
N ARG A 110 9.38 10.11 7.58
CA ARG A 110 10.36 9.42 6.74
C ARG A 110 11.18 8.46 7.57
N HIS A 111 10.88 7.19 7.46
CA HIS A 111 11.57 6.15 8.21
C HIS A 111 11.62 4.86 7.36
N PRO A 112 12.70 4.05 7.40
CA PRO A 112 12.81 2.83 6.59
C PRO A 112 11.71 1.80 6.87
N ASN A 113 11.13 1.81 8.05
CA ASN A 113 10.06 0.89 8.44
C ASN A 113 8.65 1.50 8.37
N ILE A 114 8.49 2.70 7.77
CA ILE A 114 7.20 3.34 7.53
C ILE A 114 7.06 3.60 6.03
N VAL A 115 5.93 3.20 5.45
CA VAL A 115 5.65 3.49 4.04
C VAL A 115 5.60 4.99 3.79
N SER A 116 6.34 5.45 2.77
CA SER A 116 6.37 6.87 2.40
C SER A 116 5.11 7.25 1.64
N ILE A 117 4.33 8.19 2.16
CA ILE A 117 3.22 8.81 1.44
C ILE A 117 3.77 9.98 0.62
N PHE A 118 3.53 9.97 -0.69
CA PHE A 118 4.02 11.01 -1.58
C PHE A 118 3.03 12.16 -1.72
N ASP A 119 1.75 11.82 -1.95
CA ASP A 119 0.74 12.83 -2.17
C ASP A 119 -0.67 12.30 -1.92
N PHE A 120 -1.58 13.22 -1.61
CA PHE A 120 -3.00 13.02 -1.51
C PHE A 120 -3.68 13.95 -2.51
N ASP A 121 -4.43 13.41 -3.47
CA ASP A 121 -5.00 14.20 -4.56
C ASP A 121 -6.39 13.65 -4.96
N LYS A 122 -7.03 14.35 -5.87
CA LYS A 122 -8.36 14.01 -6.37
C LYS A 122 -8.42 14.18 -7.89
N ASP A 123 -8.89 13.15 -8.58
CA ASP A 123 -9.20 13.24 -10.01
C ASP A 123 -10.72 13.15 -10.20
N ALA A 124 -11.32 14.23 -10.73
CA ALA A 124 -12.78 14.41 -10.74
C ALA A 124 -13.38 14.15 -9.36
N ASN A 125 -14.09 13.03 -9.17
CA ASN A 125 -14.69 12.63 -7.90
C ASN A 125 -13.96 11.43 -7.24
N ALA A 126 -12.79 11.04 -7.73
CA ALA A 126 -12.02 9.93 -7.21
C ALA A 126 -10.84 10.43 -6.35
N PRO A 127 -10.95 10.48 -5.02
CA PRO A 127 -9.82 10.78 -4.15
C PRO A 127 -8.86 9.60 -4.15
N PHE A 128 -7.56 9.89 -4.13
CA PHE A 128 -6.53 8.86 -4.10
C PHE A 128 -5.29 9.32 -3.35
N ILE A 129 -4.51 8.36 -2.88
CA ILE A 129 -3.23 8.56 -2.21
C ILE A 129 -2.16 7.91 -3.06
N THR A 130 -1.05 8.61 -3.30
CA THR A 130 0.14 8.03 -3.90
C THR A 130 1.17 7.74 -2.84
N MET A 131 1.78 6.57 -2.90
CA MET A 131 2.73 6.14 -1.91
C MET A 131 3.81 5.24 -2.52
N GLU A 132 4.81 4.95 -1.76
CA GLU A 132 5.87 4.00 -2.09
C GLU A 132 5.26 2.64 -2.46
N LEU A 133 5.72 2.07 -3.58
CA LEU A 133 5.39 0.70 -3.93
C LEU A 133 6.35 -0.23 -3.19
N LEU A 134 5.81 -1.00 -2.28
CA LEU A 134 6.57 -2.00 -1.56
C LEU A 134 6.65 -3.28 -2.40
N GLU A 135 7.85 -3.82 -2.51
CA GLU A 135 8.11 -5.13 -3.11
C GLU A 135 8.28 -6.16 -1.99
N GLY A 136 7.83 -7.39 -2.23
CA GLY A 136 7.91 -8.47 -1.25
C GLY A 136 6.55 -9.11 -0.99
N GLU A 137 6.44 -9.81 0.14
CA GLU A 137 5.22 -10.49 0.56
C GLU A 137 4.67 -9.88 1.86
N GLU A 138 3.39 -10.06 2.10
CA GLU A 138 2.78 -9.65 3.36
C GLU A 138 3.25 -10.53 4.52
N LEU A 139 3.39 -9.95 5.72
CA LEU A 139 3.76 -10.70 6.91
C LEU A 139 2.82 -11.89 7.18
N VAL A 140 1.54 -11.75 6.82
CA VAL A 140 0.57 -12.85 6.96
C VAL A 140 0.93 -14.04 6.09
N ASP A 141 1.48 -13.83 4.90
CA ASP A 141 1.90 -14.91 4.01
C ASP A 141 3.20 -15.56 4.50
N THR A 142 4.14 -14.74 4.99
CA THR A 142 5.31 -15.26 5.71
C THR A 142 4.90 -16.13 6.91
N LEU A 143 3.97 -15.66 7.74
CA LEU A 143 3.50 -16.43 8.90
C LEU A 143 2.86 -17.76 8.52
N ARG A 144 2.16 -17.86 7.39
CA ARG A 144 1.59 -19.10 6.87
C ARG A 144 2.65 -20.14 6.51
N GLN A 145 3.83 -19.70 6.11
CA GLN A 145 4.96 -20.58 5.80
C GLN A 145 5.59 -21.19 7.07
N TYR A 146 5.35 -20.58 8.23
CA TYR A 146 5.88 -21.01 9.53
C TYR A 146 4.78 -21.35 10.52
N PRO A 147 4.01 -22.44 10.33
CA PRO A 147 2.85 -22.78 11.16
C PRO A 147 3.20 -23.08 12.62
N ASN A 148 4.46 -23.41 12.92
CA ASN A 148 4.97 -23.64 14.26
C ASN A 148 5.67 -22.43 14.89
N GLY A 149 5.55 -21.25 14.26
CA GLY A 149 6.19 -20.01 14.68
C GLY A 149 7.42 -19.65 13.85
N LEU A 150 7.70 -18.37 13.76
CA LEU A 150 8.86 -17.83 13.04
C LEU A 150 10.18 -18.25 13.73
N PRO A 151 11.27 -18.43 12.96
CA PRO A 151 12.61 -18.49 13.54
C PRO A 151 12.87 -17.25 14.41
N HIS A 152 13.53 -17.45 15.55
CA HIS A 152 13.73 -16.42 16.56
C HIS A 152 14.36 -15.13 16.00
N GLU A 153 15.40 -15.27 15.18
CA GLU A 153 16.07 -14.12 14.55
C GLU A 153 15.13 -13.34 13.61
N MET A 154 14.32 -14.04 12.81
CA MET A 154 13.35 -13.43 11.91
C MET A 154 12.25 -12.68 12.71
N ALA A 155 11.75 -13.29 13.77
CA ALA A 155 10.77 -12.66 14.64
C ALA A 155 11.30 -11.36 15.26
N TRP A 156 12.57 -11.37 15.73
CA TRP A 156 13.20 -10.17 16.27
C TRP A 156 13.40 -9.09 15.22
N GLN A 157 13.76 -9.42 13.99
CA GLN A 157 13.88 -8.42 12.91
C GLN A 157 12.55 -7.71 12.63
N PHE A 158 11.44 -8.46 12.60
CA PHE A 158 10.11 -7.84 12.46
C PHE A 158 9.76 -6.95 13.66
N ILE A 159 9.99 -7.43 14.89
CA ILE A 159 9.69 -6.67 16.11
C ILE A 159 10.52 -5.40 16.15
N ASP A 160 11.81 -5.47 15.89
CA ASP A 160 12.73 -4.33 15.91
C ASP A 160 12.32 -3.28 14.87
N GLY A 161 12.01 -3.71 13.63
CA GLY A 161 11.49 -2.83 12.59
C GLY A 161 10.18 -2.14 12.97
N MET A 162 9.23 -2.89 13.56
CA MET A 162 7.96 -2.34 14.04
C MET A 162 8.16 -1.31 15.16
N VAL A 163 8.96 -1.66 16.16
CA VAL A 163 9.24 -0.77 17.31
C VAL A 163 9.95 0.49 16.85
N SER A 164 10.95 0.36 15.97
CA SER A 164 11.67 1.50 15.40
C SER A 164 10.76 2.45 14.62
N GLY A 165 9.86 1.90 13.80
CA GLY A 165 8.88 2.71 13.07
C GLY A 165 7.89 3.42 14.00
N LEU A 166 7.37 2.73 15.02
CA LEU A 166 6.45 3.29 16.00
C LEU A 166 7.11 4.37 16.87
N ASP A 167 8.34 4.16 17.33
CA ASP A 167 9.10 5.14 18.09
C ASP A 167 9.27 6.43 17.28
N HIS A 168 9.66 6.30 16.01
CA HIS A 168 9.77 7.46 15.12
C HIS A 168 8.42 8.18 14.90
N ALA A 169 7.32 7.47 14.83
CA ALA A 169 6.01 8.07 14.61
C ALA A 169 5.46 8.79 15.86
N HIS A 170 5.97 8.48 17.05
CA HIS A 170 5.55 9.07 18.32
C HIS A 170 6.43 10.25 18.77
N THR A 171 7.52 10.55 18.06
CA THR A 171 8.43 11.65 18.35
C THR A 171 8.02 12.92 17.63
#